data_d7f53efb427d64d7c3a6d1c9e0395bdb
#
_entry.id   d7f53efb427d64d7c3a6d1c9e0395bdb
#
_cell.length_a   1.000
_cell.length_b   1.000
_cell.length_c   1.000
_cell.angle_alpha   90.00
_cell.angle_beta   90.00
_cell.angle_gamma   90.00
#
_symmetry.space_group_name_H-M   'P 1'
#
loop_
_entity.id
_entity.type
_entity.pdbx_description
1 polymer ?
#
loop_
_entity_poly.entity_id
_entity_poly.type
_entity_poly.pdbx_seq_one_letter_code
_entity_poly.pdbx_strand_id
1 'polypeptide(L)'
;AGGAFAIFYVTVAIAYHYYGLFSQTVAFILLVLFTGFMSSLSILYNRGELAIIALVGGFIAPFLVGSGDGSYWVLFTYVMILDLGMFGLSIYKKWGELPVICFALTWIVFAGYTYAADLDLMGSVQLTHLLIFSIAFYLIFLLSVASIVRINIRGINQYLLGVIGLNNFVFLFFALCLLQNMELERNCKGLVTLFVAAINFALFFWIKRKGEPFTFLMHTLLGIALTFVSVTIPI
;
A
#
# COMPACT_ATOMS: atom_id res chain seq x y z
N ALA A 1 15.43 5.05 -21.35
CA ALA A 1 14.15 4.29 -21.26
C ALA A 1 13.11 5.05 -20.43
N GLY A 2 13.41 5.45 -19.18
CA GLY A 2 12.42 6.10 -18.27
C GLY A 2 11.75 7.34 -18.86
N GLY A 3 12.52 8.27 -19.48
CA GLY A 3 11.96 9.46 -20.11
C GLY A 3 11.00 9.16 -21.27
N ALA A 4 11.27 8.11 -22.05
CA ALA A 4 10.35 7.69 -23.11
C ALA A 4 9.00 7.24 -22.57
N PHE A 5 8.98 6.53 -21.41
CA PHE A 5 7.74 6.13 -20.77
C PHE A 5 6.95 7.32 -20.22
N ALA A 6 7.62 8.29 -19.62
CA ALA A 6 6.94 9.53 -19.19
C ALA A 6 6.25 10.22 -20.37
N ILE A 7 6.90 10.26 -21.54
CA ILE A 7 6.29 10.79 -22.77
C ILE A 7 5.05 9.98 -23.17
N PHE A 8 5.09 8.63 -23.11
CA PHE A 8 3.93 7.79 -23.42
C PHE A 8 2.76 8.07 -22.47
N TYR A 9 3.00 8.22 -21.15
CA TYR A 9 1.96 8.56 -20.19
C TYR A 9 1.30 9.91 -20.52
N VAL A 10 2.12 10.93 -20.76
CA VAL A 10 1.65 12.28 -21.13
C VAL A 10 0.89 12.25 -22.47
N THR A 11 1.39 11.52 -23.45
CA THR A 11 0.74 11.39 -24.78
C THR A 11 -0.64 10.76 -24.65
N VAL A 12 -0.79 9.67 -23.89
CA VAL A 12 -2.11 9.04 -23.66
C VAL A 12 -3.05 9.97 -22.92
N ALA A 13 -2.55 10.68 -21.89
CA ALA A 13 -3.36 11.65 -21.14
C ALA A 13 -3.86 12.79 -22.02
N ILE A 14 -3.00 13.36 -22.87
CA ILE A 14 -3.37 14.42 -23.83
C ILE A 14 -4.36 13.88 -24.87
N ALA A 15 -4.09 12.70 -25.43
CA ALA A 15 -4.98 12.07 -26.41
C ALA A 15 -6.38 11.80 -25.87
N TYR A 16 -6.49 11.46 -24.57
CA TYR A 16 -7.76 11.28 -23.88
C TYR A 16 -8.45 12.62 -23.58
N HIS A 17 -7.78 13.55 -22.86
CA HIS A 17 -8.42 14.77 -22.35
C HIS A 17 -8.65 15.85 -23.40
N TYR A 18 -7.70 16.06 -24.32
CA TYR A 18 -7.78 17.15 -25.29
C TYR A 18 -8.35 16.73 -26.64
N TYR A 19 -8.03 15.52 -27.08
CA TYR A 19 -8.44 15.08 -28.42
C TYR A 19 -9.60 14.09 -28.39
N GLY A 20 -9.97 13.54 -27.23
CA GLY A 20 -11.06 12.57 -27.11
C GLY A 20 -10.90 11.32 -27.98
N LEU A 21 -9.66 10.96 -28.34
CA LEU A 21 -9.35 9.85 -29.25
C LEU A 21 -9.68 8.47 -28.65
N PHE A 22 -9.70 8.37 -27.33
CA PHE A 22 -9.89 7.12 -26.62
C PHE A 22 -11.03 7.28 -25.61
N SER A 23 -11.76 6.19 -25.37
CA SER A 23 -12.61 6.13 -24.18
C SER A 23 -11.75 6.04 -22.92
N GLN A 24 -12.29 6.44 -21.77
CA GLN A 24 -11.61 6.36 -20.46
C GLN A 24 -11.03 4.97 -20.20
N THR A 25 -11.80 3.92 -20.48
CA THR A 25 -11.38 2.51 -20.28
C THR A 25 -10.18 2.16 -21.17
N VAL A 26 -10.17 2.57 -22.43
CA VAL A 26 -9.07 2.29 -23.37
C VAL A 26 -7.80 3.03 -22.92
N ALA A 27 -7.90 4.31 -22.56
CA ALA A 27 -6.77 5.09 -22.08
C ALA A 27 -6.19 4.45 -20.81
N PHE A 28 -7.03 4.02 -19.85
CA PHE A 28 -6.61 3.34 -18.63
C PHE A 28 -5.88 2.02 -18.93
N ILE A 29 -6.43 1.17 -19.81
CA ILE A 29 -5.80 -0.09 -20.22
C ILE A 29 -4.41 0.17 -20.84
N LEU A 30 -4.27 1.18 -21.69
CA LEU A 30 -2.97 1.54 -22.27
C LEU A 30 -1.95 1.93 -21.21
N LEU A 31 -2.33 2.73 -20.21
CA LEU A 31 -1.45 3.12 -19.11
C LEU A 31 -1.02 1.91 -18.26
N VAL A 32 -1.97 0.98 -17.99
CA VAL A 32 -1.66 -0.28 -17.29
C VAL A 32 -0.69 -1.15 -18.09
N LEU A 33 -0.90 -1.27 -19.41
CA LEU A 33 0.02 -2.01 -20.27
C LEU A 33 1.42 -1.40 -20.30
N PHE A 34 1.54 -0.07 -20.35
CA PHE A 34 2.84 0.59 -20.26
C PHE A 34 3.51 0.36 -18.90
N THR A 35 2.76 0.40 -17.79
CA THR A 35 3.28 0.04 -16.46
C THR A 35 3.82 -1.39 -16.43
N GLY A 36 3.06 -2.35 -16.95
CA GLY A 36 3.47 -3.75 -17.03
C GLY A 36 4.68 -3.96 -17.92
N PHE A 37 4.73 -3.28 -19.07
CA PHE A 37 5.88 -3.35 -19.98
C PHE A 37 7.14 -2.76 -19.36
N MET A 38 7.03 -1.60 -18.68
CA MET A 38 8.16 -0.98 -17.99
C MET A 38 8.66 -1.84 -16.81
N SER A 39 7.74 -2.46 -16.06
CA SER A 39 8.08 -3.42 -15.01
C SER A 39 8.84 -4.63 -15.58
N SER A 40 8.42 -5.15 -16.74
CA SER A 40 9.10 -6.24 -17.44
C SER A 40 10.50 -5.84 -17.90
N LEU A 41 10.66 -4.64 -18.44
CA LEU A 41 11.97 -4.10 -18.79
C LEU A 41 12.89 -3.95 -17.58
N SER A 42 12.35 -3.55 -16.43
CA SER A 42 13.14 -3.46 -15.20
C SER A 42 13.74 -4.80 -14.79
N ILE A 43 12.98 -5.88 -14.99
CA ILE A 43 13.43 -7.26 -14.74
C ILE A 43 14.55 -7.65 -15.72
N LEU A 44 14.34 -7.39 -17.02
CA LEU A 44 15.28 -7.75 -18.09
C LEU A 44 16.61 -7.01 -17.96
N TYR A 45 16.57 -5.72 -17.70
CA TYR A 45 17.77 -4.90 -17.53
C TYR A 45 18.36 -4.97 -16.11
N ASN A 46 17.69 -5.63 -15.18
CA ASN A 46 18.08 -5.74 -13.79
C ASN A 46 18.33 -4.35 -13.13
N ARG A 47 17.43 -3.40 -13.38
CA ARG A 47 17.51 -2.01 -12.89
C ARG A 47 16.30 -1.64 -12.06
N GLY A 48 16.51 -1.45 -10.76
CA GLY A 48 15.46 -1.05 -9.80
C GLY A 48 14.87 0.32 -10.11
N GLU A 49 15.68 1.24 -10.65
CA GLU A 49 15.22 2.59 -11.02
C GLU A 49 14.08 2.55 -12.06
N LEU A 50 14.12 1.59 -12.99
CA LEU A 50 13.05 1.41 -13.97
C LEU A 50 11.77 0.89 -13.32
N ALA A 51 11.89 0.03 -12.30
CA ALA A 51 10.74 -0.44 -11.53
C ALA A 51 10.11 0.69 -10.73
N ILE A 52 10.90 1.60 -10.16
CA ILE A 52 10.40 2.78 -9.44
C ILE A 52 9.64 3.70 -10.40
N ILE A 53 10.16 3.95 -11.60
CA ILE A 53 9.46 4.76 -12.62
C ILE A 53 8.15 4.10 -13.03
N ALA A 54 8.14 2.77 -13.24
CA ALA A 54 6.93 2.01 -13.54
C ALA A 54 5.89 2.12 -12.41
N LEU A 55 6.33 2.01 -11.16
CA LEU A 55 5.50 2.13 -9.98
C LEU A 55 4.84 3.51 -9.90
N VAL A 56 5.64 4.57 -9.97
CA VAL A 56 5.14 5.96 -9.91
C VAL A 56 4.18 6.23 -11.07
N GLY A 57 4.51 5.81 -12.29
CA GLY A 57 3.63 5.92 -13.44
C GLY A 57 2.31 5.17 -13.24
N GLY A 58 2.38 3.94 -12.73
CA GLY A 58 1.19 3.14 -12.41
C GLY A 58 0.28 3.83 -11.39
N PHE A 59 0.83 4.39 -10.31
CA PHE A 59 0.01 5.11 -9.31
C PHE A 59 -0.59 6.41 -9.85
N ILE A 60 0.08 7.07 -10.79
CA ILE A 60 -0.44 8.30 -11.42
C ILE A 60 -1.52 7.98 -12.47
N ALA A 61 -1.51 6.79 -13.09
CA ALA A 61 -2.40 6.41 -14.18
C ALA A 61 -3.89 6.67 -13.93
N PRO A 62 -4.50 6.26 -12.79
CA PRO A 62 -5.92 6.52 -12.54
C PRO A 62 -6.25 8.02 -12.43
N PHE A 63 -5.31 8.85 -11.98
CA PHE A 63 -5.50 10.30 -11.89
C PHE A 63 -5.37 10.99 -13.26
N LEU A 64 -4.56 10.45 -14.16
CA LEU A 64 -4.39 10.96 -15.51
C LEU A 64 -5.64 10.73 -16.39
N VAL A 65 -6.46 9.75 -16.06
CA VAL A 65 -7.61 9.34 -16.87
C VAL A 65 -8.92 9.45 -16.08
N GLY A 66 -8.86 9.85 -14.81
CA GLY A 66 -10.03 9.99 -13.93
C GLY A 66 -10.92 11.15 -14.39
N SER A 67 -12.23 10.88 -14.53
CA SER A 67 -13.27 11.90 -14.83
C SER A 67 -13.91 12.49 -13.57
N GLY A 68 -13.40 12.16 -12.37
CA GLY A 68 -13.98 12.59 -11.10
C GLY A 68 -15.08 11.67 -10.55
N ASP A 69 -15.84 11.00 -11.41
CA ASP A 69 -16.93 10.08 -11.03
C ASP A 69 -16.48 8.61 -10.90
N GLY A 70 -15.17 8.38 -10.77
CA GLY A 70 -14.58 7.04 -10.73
C GLY A 70 -15.00 6.25 -9.49
N SER A 71 -15.39 4.98 -9.69
CA SER A 71 -15.71 4.08 -8.60
C SER A 71 -14.46 3.81 -7.73
N TYR A 72 -14.57 4.03 -6.41
CA TYR A 72 -13.51 3.73 -5.44
C TYR A 72 -13.08 2.25 -5.46
N TRP A 73 -14.00 1.35 -5.82
CA TRP A 73 -13.71 -0.08 -6.01
C TRP A 73 -12.65 -0.31 -7.07
N VAL A 74 -12.80 0.35 -8.23
CA VAL A 74 -11.84 0.23 -9.34
C VAL A 74 -10.49 0.79 -8.91
N LEU A 75 -10.48 1.96 -8.26
CA LEU A 75 -9.25 2.60 -7.80
C LEU A 75 -8.49 1.71 -6.81
N PHE A 76 -9.13 1.27 -5.72
CA PHE A 76 -8.43 0.51 -4.67
C PHE A 76 -8.12 -0.92 -5.09
N THR A 77 -8.95 -1.55 -5.92
CA THR A 77 -8.60 -2.86 -6.51
C THR A 77 -7.38 -2.75 -7.41
N TYR A 78 -7.30 -1.70 -8.21
CA TYR A 78 -6.13 -1.42 -9.05
C TYR A 78 -4.86 -1.19 -8.22
N VAL A 79 -4.93 -0.35 -7.19
CA VAL A 79 -3.82 -0.10 -6.27
C VAL A 79 -3.37 -1.41 -5.61
N MET A 80 -4.31 -2.24 -5.16
CA MET A 80 -4.00 -3.54 -4.56
C MET A 80 -3.28 -4.48 -5.54
N ILE A 81 -3.67 -4.51 -6.81
CA ILE A 81 -2.99 -5.30 -7.85
C ILE A 81 -1.56 -4.76 -8.08
N LEU A 82 -1.39 -3.43 -8.12
CA LEU A 82 -0.06 -2.82 -8.22
C LEU A 82 0.83 -3.19 -7.04
N ASP A 83 0.31 -3.08 -5.80
CA ASP A 83 1.05 -3.41 -4.58
C ASP A 83 1.50 -4.87 -4.59
N LEU A 84 0.61 -5.80 -4.95
CA LEU A 84 0.93 -7.23 -5.06
C LEU A 84 1.97 -7.51 -6.16
N GLY A 85 1.83 -6.86 -7.31
CA GLY A 85 2.79 -6.97 -8.41
C GLY A 85 4.18 -6.49 -8.03
N MET A 86 4.26 -5.31 -7.42
CA MET A 86 5.53 -4.73 -6.95
C MET A 86 6.13 -5.47 -5.77
N PHE A 87 5.29 -6.01 -4.88
CA PHE A 87 5.70 -6.92 -3.82
C PHE A 87 6.38 -8.18 -4.40
N GLY A 88 5.72 -8.84 -5.38
CA GLY A 88 6.30 -10.00 -6.07
C GLY A 88 7.64 -9.67 -6.74
N LEU A 89 7.72 -8.52 -7.41
CA LEU A 89 8.94 -8.04 -8.04
C LEU A 89 10.07 -7.76 -7.03
N SER A 90 9.73 -7.16 -5.90
CA SER A 90 10.66 -6.88 -4.81
C SER A 90 11.28 -8.17 -4.24
N ILE A 91 10.48 -9.21 -4.05
CA ILE A 91 10.96 -10.52 -3.59
C ILE A 91 11.88 -11.17 -4.64
N TYR A 92 11.44 -11.17 -5.91
CA TYR A 92 12.16 -11.83 -6.99
C TYR A 92 13.53 -11.20 -7.24
N LYS A 93 13.60 -9.86 -7.26
CA LYS A 93 14.84 -9.10 -7.53
C LYS A 93 15.58 -8.65 -6.29
N LYS A 94 15.02 -8.84 -5.09
CA LYS A 94 15.58 -8.39 -3.80
C LYS A 94 15.78 -6.87 -3.72
N TRP A 95 14.89 -6.10 -4.36
CA TRP A 95 14.90 -4.64 -4.32
C TRP A 95 14.08 -4.15 -3.13
N GLY A 96 14.77 -3.84 -2.02
CA GLY A 96 14.14 -3.42 -0.76
C GLY A 96 13.52 -2.02 -0.79
N GLU A 97 13.82 -1.21 -1.79
CA GLU A 97 13.31 0.16 -1.93
C GLU A 97 11.85 0.18 -2.46
N LEU A 98 11.48 -0.81 -3.28
CA LEU A 98 10.14 -0.86 -3.89
C LEU A 98 9.01 -0.92 -2.86
N PRO A 99 9.03 -1.77 -1.82
CA PRO A 99 7.98 -1.79 -0.80
C PRO A 99 7.84 -0.47 -0.05
N VAL A 100 8.93 0.28 0.14
CA VAL A 100 8.92 1.58 0.84
C VAL A 100 8.16 2.61 0.02
N ILE A 101 8.48 2.70 -1.28
CA ILE A 101 7.83 3.65 -2.19
C ILE A 101 6.36 3.26 -2.39
N CYS A 102 6.09 1.96 -2.58
CA CYS A 102 4.73 1.42 -2.69
C CYS A 102 3.88 1.80 -1.48
N PHE A 103 4.40 1.55 -0.28
CA PHE A 103 3.75 1.93 0.98
C PHE A 103 3.38 3.42 1.01
N ALA A 104 4.34 4.29 0.70
CA ALA A 104 4.09 5.74 0.71
C ALA A 104 2.99 6.14 -0.29
N LEU A 105 3.08 5.64 -1.53
CA LEU A 105 2.11 5.97 -2.59
C LEU A 105 0.72 5.44 -2.27
N THR A 106 0.59 4.21 -1.78
CA THR A 106 -0.70 3.60 -1.42
C THR A 106 -1.40 4.41 -0.33
N TRP A 107 -0.70 4.75 0.75
CA TRP A 107 -1.32 5.52 1.83
C TRP A 107 -1.57 6.99 1.45
N ILE A 108 -0.78 7.58 0.55
CA ILE A 108 -1.07 8.91 -0.03
C ILE A 108 -2.36 8.87 -0.85
N VAL A 109 -2.53 7.85 -1.70
CA VAL A 109 -3.76 7.68 -2.50
C VAL A 109 -4.96 7.44 -1.61
N PHE A 110 -4.82 6.58 -0.59
CA PHE A 110 -5.88 6.30 0.38
C PHE A 110 -6.26 7.56 1.17
N ALA A 111 -5.27 8.30 1.67
CA ALA A 111 -5.49 9.56 2.39
C ALA A 111 -6.14 10.62 1.50
N GLY A 112 -5.66 10.77 0.26
CA GLY A 112 -6.22 11.71 -0.70
C GLY A 112 -7.69 11.41 -1.01
N TYR A 113 -8.03 10.14 -1.19
CA TYR A 113 -9.41 9.73 -1.41
C TYR A 113 -10.30 10.01 -0.18
N THR A 114 -9.87 9.58 1.01
CA THR A 114 -10.65 9.76 2.24
C THR A 114 -10.83 11.24 2.62
N TYR A 115 -9.85 12.09 2.30
CA TYR A 115 -9.95 13.53 2.49
C TYR A 115 -10.92 14.19 1.49
N ALA A 116 -10.86 13.78 0.21
CA ALA A 116 -11.68 14.37 -0.85
C ALA A 116 -13.15 13.92 -0.81
N ALA A 117 -13.42 12.76 -0.25
CA ALA A 117 -14.72 12.10 -0.33
C ALA A 117 -15.70 12.44 0.79
N ASP A 118 -15.33 13.32 1.74
CA ASP A 118 -16.14 13.73 2.89
C ASP A 118 -16.80 12.53 3.61
N LEU A 119 -16.07 11.94 4.54
CA LEU A 119 -16.45 10.70 5.21
C LEU A 119 -17.80 10.77 5.94
N ASP A 120 -18.18 11.96 6.41
CA ASP A 120 -19.43 12.18 7.14
C ASP A 120 -20.67 11.99 6.24
N LEU A 121 -20.52 12.17 4.92
CA LEU A 121 -21.59 11.97 3.95
C LEU A 121 -21.65 10.53 3.40
N MET A 122 -20.68 9.68 3.74
CA MET A 122 -20.63 8.31 3.25
C MET A 122 -21.56 7.37 4.02
N GLY A 123 -22.23 6.48 3.28
CA GLY A 123 -23.01 5.41 3.91
C GLY A 123 -22.13 4.35 4.60
N SER A 124 -22.69 3.69 5.63
CA SER A 124 -21.99 2.67 6.41
C SER A 124 -21.39 1.53 5.56
N VAL A 125 -22.06 1.14 4.47
CA VAL A 125 -21.56 0.13 3.53
C VAL A 125 -20.27 0.58 2.84
N GLN A 126 -20.20 1.83 2.45
CA GLN A 126 -19.04 2.43 1.77
C GLN A 126 -17.84 2.53 2.71
N LEU A 127 -18.08 2.98 3.95
CA LEU A 127 -17.08 3.02 5.02
C LEU A 127 -16.54 1.62 5.34
N THR A 128 -17.42 0.60 5.37
CA THR A 128 -17.00 -0.80 5.57
C THR A 128 -16.08 -1.29 4.45
N HIS A 129 -16.37 -0.95 3.19
CA HIS A 129 -15.49 -1.30 2.08
C HIS A 129 -14.12 -0.63 2.18
N LEU A 130 -14.07 0.66 2.58
CA LEU A 130 -12.80 1.36 2.83
C LEU A 130 -12.00 0.71 3.95
N LEU A 131 -12.68 0.28 5.02
CA LEU A 131 -12.03 -0.45 6.10
C LEU A 131 -11.44 -1.79 5.61
N ILE A 132 -12.15 -2.53 4.77
CA ILE A 132 -11.66 -3.78 4.18
C ILE A 132 -10.41 -3.53 3.32
N PHE A 133 -10.41 -2.50 2.47
CA PHE A 133 -9.24 -2.13 1.67
C PHE A 133 -8.06 -1.70 2.54
N SER A 134 -8.30 -0.92 3.60
CA SER A 134 -7.23 -0.52 4.53
C SER A 134 -6.59 -1.72 5.24
N ILE A 135 -7.40 -2.72 5.64
CA ILE A 135 -6.91 -3.99 6.20
C ILE A 135 -6.08 -4.76 5.16
N ALA A 136 -6.56 -4.84 3.91
CA ALA A 136 -5.83 -5.52 2.84
C ALA A 136 -4.46 -4.87 2.59
N PHE A 137 -4.38 -3.55 2.48
CA PHE A 137 -3.12 -2.82 2.34
C PHE A 137 -2.19 -3.05 3.53
N TYR A 138 -2.73 -2.94 4.75
CA TYR A 138 -1.98 -3.23 5.97
C TYR A 138 -1.33 -4.62 5.92
N LEU A 139 -2.08 -5.64 5.53
CA LEU A 139 -1.60 -7.02 5.45
C LEU A 139 -0.56 -7.21 4.32
N ILE A 140 -0.73 -6.58 3.16
CA ILE A 140 0.24 -6.65 2.05
C ILE A 140 1.60 -6.11 2.51
N PHE A 141 1.63 -4.94 3.16
CA PHE A 141 2.89 -4.37 3.65
C PHE A 141 3.49 -5.16 4.81
N LEU A 142 2.66 -5.75 5.65
CA LEU A 142 3.13 -6.64 6.71
C LEU A 142 3.76 -7.93 6.16
N LEU A 143 3.14 -8.55 5.12
CA LEU A 143 3.69 -9.71 4.43
C LEU A 143 5.00 -9.39 3.71
N SER A 144 5.16 -8.17 3.19
CA SER A 144 6.42 -7.75 2.56
C SER A 144 7.58 -7.84 3.54
N VAL A 145 7.36 -7.46 4.78
CA VAL A 145 8.34 -7.58 5.87
C VAL A 145 8.63 -9.05 6.22
N ALA A 146 7.58 -9.85 6.39
CA ALA A 146 7.73 -11.26 6.70
C ALA A 146 8.53 -12.02 5.63
N SER A 147 8.36 -11.63 4.35
CA SER A 147 9.11 -12.23 3.25
C SER A 147 10.59 -11.87 3.26
N ILE A 148 10.96 -10.66 3.63
CA ILE A 148 12.36 -10.21 3.73
C ILE A 148 13.08 -10.98 4.84
N VAL A 149 12.43 -11.19 5.98
CA VAL A 149 12.94 -12.05 7.05
C VAL A 149 13.15 -13.48 6.56
N ARG A 150 12.23 -14.00 5.74
CA ARG A 150 12.32 -15.37 5.19
C ARG A 150 13.49 -15.55 4.22
N ILE A 151 13.79 -14.52 3.41
CA ILE A 151 14.82 -14.59 2.36
C ILE A 151 16.23 -14.32 2.93
N ASN A 152 16.33 -14.00 4.23
CA ASN A 152 17.60 -13.73 4.94
C ASN A 152 18.48 -12.71 4.21
N ILE A 153 17.89 -11.57 3.83
CA ILE A 153 18.64 -10.45 3.26
C ILE A 153 19.48 -9.85 4.39
N ARG A 154 20.78 -10.12 4.37
CA ARG A 154 21.74 -9.51 5.31
C ARG A 154 21.68 -8.00 5.13
N GLY A 155 21.27 -7.32 6.20
CA GLY A 155 21.06 -5.88 6.22
C GLY A 155 19.59 -5.53 6.01
N ILE A 156 18.78 -5.72 7.08
CA ILE A 156 17.47 -5.09 7.15
C ILE A 156 17.71 -3.60 7.05
N ASN A 157 17.37 -3.04 5.92
CA ASN A 157 17.48 -1.61 5.70
C ASN A 157 16.65 -0.91 6.79
N GLN A 158 17.23 0.08 7.46
CA GLN A 158 16.54 0.86 8.51
C GLN A 158 15.20 1.43 8.01
N TYR A 159 15.12 1.70 6.70
CA TYR A 159 13.90 2.14 6.01
C TYR A 159 12.75 1.13 6.12
N LEU A 160 13.05 -0.18 6.08
CA LEU A 160 12.03 -1.21 6.16
C LEU A 160 11.43 -1.34 7.57
N LEU A 161 12.25 -1.14 8.59
CA LEU A 161 11.79 -1.06 9.99
C LEU A 161 10.88 0.16 10.19
N GLY A 162 11.22 1.28 9.54
CA GLY A 162 10.36 2.45 9.49
C GLY A 162 8.99 2.15 8.86
N VAL A 163 8.98 1.41 7.76
CA VAL A 163 7.72 1.00 7.09
C VAL A 163 6.85 0.15 8.02
N ILE A 164 7.44 -0.80 8.78
CA ILE A 164 6.67 -1.62 9.72
C ILE A 164 6.01 -0.74 10.79
N GLY A 165 6.81 0.13 11.42
CA GLY A 165 6.31 1.04 12.44
C GLY A 165 5.19 1.93 11.89
N LEU A 166 5.47 2.65 10.82
CA LEU A 166 4.53 3.57 10.19
C LEU A 166 3.27 2.86 9.69
N ASN A 167 3.38 1.66 9.12
CA ASN A 167 2.21 0.91 8.64
C ASN A 167 1.20 0.60 9.74
N ASN A 168 1.69 0.24 10.94
CA ASN A 168 0.81 0.01 12.08
C ASN A 168 0.07 1.29 12.52
N PHE A 169 0.80 2.42 12.62
CA PHE A 169 0.20 3.68 13.05
C PHE A 169 -0.73 4.28 12.00
N VAL A 170 -0.34 4.27 10.73
CA VAL A 170 -1.17 4.79 9.64
C VAL A 170 -2.45 3.97 9.47
N PHE A 171 -2.33 2.64 9.51
CA PHE A 171 -3.52 1.77 9.49
C PHE A 171 -4.45 2.06 10.66
N LEU A 172 -3.92 2.13 11.89
CA LEU A 172 -4.75 2.41 13.05
C LEU A 172 -5.44 3.76 12.93
N PHE A 173 -4.72 4.80 12.52
CA PHE A 173 -5.30 6.13 12.31
C PHE A 173 -6.52 6.08 11.37
N PHE A 174 -6.36 5.51 10.17
CA PHE A 174 -7.47 5.42 9.21
C PHE A 174 -8.59 4.50 9.70
N ALA A 175 -8.25 3.36 10.31
CA ALA A 175 -9.26 2.46 10.85
C ALA A 175 -10.12 3.12 11.94
N LEU A 176 -9.51 3.88 12.85
CA LEU A 176 -10.23 4.62 13.88
C LEU A 176 -11.07 5.75 13.28
N CYS A 177 -10.55 6.51 12.31
CA CYS A 177 -11.32 7.52 11.59
C CYS A 177 -12.55 6.92 10.91
N LEU A 178 -12.41 5.81 10.19
CA LEU A 178 -13.51 5.13 9.51
C LEU A 178 -14.55 4.60 10.52
N LEU A 179 -14.12 3.96 11.60
CA LEU A 179 -15.01 3.44 12.64
C LEU A 179 -15.74 4.56 13.40
N GLN A 180 -15.13 5.74 13.53
CA GLN A 180 -15.79 6.89 14.15
C GLN A 180 -16.94 7.39 13.27
N ASN A 181 -16.74 7.48 11.96
CA ASN A 181 -17.78 7.90 11.00
C ASN A 181 -18.88 6.82 10.80
N MET A 182 -18.62 5.56 11.17
CA MET A 182 -19.62 4.50 11.19
C MET A 182 -20.49 4.51 12.45
N GLU A 183 -20.27 5.44 13.40
CA GLU A 183 -20.95 5.52 14.69
C GLU A 183 -20.92 4.19 15.49
N LEU A 184 -19.91 3.37 15.23
CA LEU A 184 -19.73 2.09 15.90
C LEU A 184 -19.35 2.27 17.37
N GLU A 185 -19.85 1.33 18.20
CA GLU A 185 -19.56 1.31 19.63
C GLU A 185 -18.05 1.33 19.92
N ARG A 186 -17.70 1.91 21.05
CA ARG A 186 -16.33 1.97 21.59
C ARG A 186 -15.62 0.60 21.58
N ASN A 187 -16.36 -0.47 21.85
CA ASN A 187 -15.84 -1.83 21.83
C ASN A 187 -15.24 -2.25 20.48
N CYS A 188 -15.82 -1.79 19.36
CA CYS A 188 -15.31 -2.09 18.02
C CYS A 188 -13.96 -1.42 17.74
N LYS A 189 -13.74 -0.21 18.25
CA LYS A 189 -12.46 0.50 18.16
C LYS A 189 -11.36 -0.24 18.93
N GLY A 190 -11.67 -0.72 20.15
CA GLY A 190 -10.77 -1.54 20.94
C GLY A 190 -10.42 -2.88 20.28
N LEU A 191 -11.36 -3.50 19.56
CA LEU A 191 -11.08 -4.74 18.82
C LEU A 191 -10.05 -4.55 17.70
N VAL A 192 -10.07 -3.43 17.00
CA VAL A 192 -9.07 -3.14 15.94
C VAL A 192 -7.68 -2.95 16.53
N THR A 193 -7.55 -2.26 17.64
CA THR A 193 -6.24 -2.11 18.31
C THR A 193 -5.71 -3.44 18.83
N LEU A 194 -6.57 -4.29 19.39
CA LEU A 194 -6.21 -5.66 19.78
C LEU A 194 -5.79 -6.53 18.58
N PHE A 195 -6.48 -6.39 17.45
CA PHE A 195 -6.13 -7.11 16.23
C PHE A 195 -4.71 -6.76 15.76
N VAL A 196 -4.36 -5.46 15.72
CA VAL A 196 -3.01 -5.00 15.36
C VAL A 196 -1.98 -5.54 16.36
N ALA A 197 -2.27 -5.46 17.68
CA ALA A 197 -1.38 -6.00 18.71
C ALA A 197 -1.16 -7.52 18.53
N ALA A 198 -2.23 -8.28 18.31
CA ALA A 198 -2.16 -9.74 18.14
C ALA A 198 -1.32 -10.14 16.92
N ILE A 199 -1.46 -9.43 15.80
CA ILE A 199 -0.67 -9.70 14.59
C ILE A 199 0.82 -9.41 14.84
N ASN A 200 1.15 -8.30 15.48
CA ASN A 200 2.54 -7.98 15.80
C ASN A 200 3.15 -8.98 16.80
N PHE A 201 2.39 -9.46 17.79
CA PHE A 201 2.80 -10.55 18.66
C PHE A 201 3.02 -11.86 17.90
N ALA A 202 2.11 -12.21 16.99
CA ALA A 202 2.25 -13.42 16.19
C ALA A 202 3.52 -13.37 15.32
N LEU A 203 3.82 -12.23 14.69
CA LEU A 203 5.06 -12.02 13.94
C LEU A 203 6.31 -12.11 14.83
N PHE A 204 6.27 -11.48 16.02
CA PHE A 204 7.36 -11.57 16.97
C PHE A 204 7.68 -13.05 17.32
N PHE A 205 6.66 -13.84 17.69
CA PHE A 205 6.85 -15.26 18.01
C PHE A 205 7.31 -16.10 16.82
N TRP A 206 6.80 -15.78 15.62
CA TRP A 206 7.21 -16.45 14.40
C TRP A 206 8.70 -16.22 14.08
N ILE A 207 9.18 -14.97 14.19
CA ILE A 207 10.60 -14.62 13.99
C ILE A 207 11.47 -15.26 15.07
N LYS A 208 11.04 -15.18 16.33
CA LYS A 208 11.76 -15.78 17.47
C LYS A 208 11.98 -17.29 17.29
N ARG A 209 10.99 -18.01 16.76
CA ARG A 209 11.11 -19.47 16.50
C ARG A 209 12.12 -19.81 15.42
N LYS A 210 12.44 -18.88 14.53
CA LYS A 210 13.43 -19.12 13.46
C LYS A 210 14.87 -18.98 13.92
N GLY A 211 15.13 -18.46 15.11
CA GLY A 211 16.48 -18.32 15.69
C GLY A 211 17.37 -17.31 14.96
N GLU A 212 16.79 -16.42 14.18
CA GLU A 212 17.52 -15.48 13.32
C GLU A 212 18.02 -14.24 14.11
N PRO A 213 19.11 -13.58 13.65
CA PRO A 213 19.75 -12.47 14.36
C PRO A 213 18.98 -11.13 14.20
N PHE A 214 17.65 -11.17 14.08
CA PHE A 214 16.81 -9.98 13.92
C PHE A 214 16.36 -9.39 15.27
N THR A 215 17.28 -9.26 16.21
CA THR A 215 16.97 -8.77 17.57
C THR A 215 16.29 -7.40 17.55
N PHE A 216 16.76 -6.48 16.72
CA PHE A 216 16.16 -5.14 16.63
C PHE A 216 14.72 -5.18 16.10
N LEU A 217 14.45 -5.95 15.05
CA LEU A 217 13.09 -6.14 14.52
C LEU A 217 12.16 -6.76 15.57
N MET A 218 12.65 -7.74 16.32
CA MET A 218 11.87 -8.38 17.40
C MET A 218 11.50 -7.37 18.49
N HIS A 219 12.45 -6.53 18.93
CA HIS A 219 12.16 -5.50 19.93
C HIS A 219 11.17 -4.46 19.41
N THR A 220 11.28 -4.06 18.13
CA THR A 220 10.34 -3.13 17.50
C THR A 220 8.93 -3.72 17.46
N LEU A 221 8.76 -4.96 17.01
CA LEU A 221 7.45 -5.62 16.96
C LEU A 221 6.84 -5.78 18.35
N LEU A 222 7.65 -6.17 19.34
CA LEU A 222 7.21 -6.29 20.73
C LEU A 222 6.79 -4.92 21.30
N GLY A 223 7.60 -3.89 21.07
CA GLY A 223 7.28 -2.53 21.49
C GLY A 223 5.97 -2.03 20.88
N ILE A 224 5.77 -2.21 19.57
CA ILE A 224 4.52 -1.87 18.89
C ILE A 224 3.34 -2.63 19.51
N ALA A 225 3.47 -3.96 19.67
CA ALA A 225 2.39 -4.78 20.22
C ALA A 225 1.99 -4.32 21.64
N LEU A 226 2.96 -4.05 22.51
CA LEU A 226 2.69 -3.55 23.87
C LEU A 226 2.05 -2.16 23.87
N THR A 227 2.49 -1.26 22.98
CA THR A 227 1.89 0.05 22.81
C THR A 227 0.42 -0.07 22.43
N PHE A 228 0.08 -0.93 21.46
CA PHE A 228 -1.32 -1.09 21.05
C PHE A 228 -2.20 -1.77 22.11
N VAL A 229 -1.65 -2.71 22.89
CA VAL A 229 -2.36 -3.24 24.06
C VAL A 229 -2.66 -2.12 25.08
N SER A 230 -1.70 -1.24 25.36
CA SER A 230 -1.89 -0.12 26.27
C SER A 230 -2.92 0.89 25.75
N VAL A 231 -2.93 1.15 24.44
CA VAL A 231 -3.89 2.06 23.80
C VAL A 231 -5.31 1.48 23.77
N THR A 232 -5.47 0.16 23.81
CA THR A 232 -6.79 -0.49 23.84
C THR A 232 -7.60 -0.14 25.10
N ILE A 233 -6.93 0.12 26.23
CA ILE A 233 -7.61 0.37 27.52
C ILE A 233 -8.42 1.67 27.52
N PRO A 234 -7.92 2.83 27.03
CA PRO A 234 -8.65 4.09 27.00
C PRO A 234 -9.63 4.25 25.83
N ILE A 235 -9.56 3.42 24.81
CA ILE A 235 -10.42 3.48 23.61
C ILE A 235 -11.67 2.63 23.79
#